data_1ddaf08411fc821ebe5344fba5789cfb
#
_entry.id   1ddaf08411fc821ebe5344fba5789cfb
#
_cell.length_a   1.000
_cell.length_b   1.000
_cell.length_c   1.000
_cell.angle_alpha   90.00
_cell.angle_beta   90.00
_cell.angle_gamma   90.00
#
_symmetry.space_group_name_H-M   'P 1'
#
loop_
_entity.id
_entity.type
_entity.pdbx_description
1 polymer ?
#
loop_
_entity_poly.entity_id
_entity_poly.type
_entity_poly.pdbx_seq_one_letter_code
_entity_poly.pdbx_strand_id
1 'polypeptide(L)'
;MGSHYRKIVVAAALLLVAGELSAKPKKVPPPPPPPPPPPVVIVYIPPRPTPPLGASPLFKVPLLLPTGARQSINTGIGPFQTVWNLRSAYNVAALNCLRPEHVDILIGYKRFLKIYKVGLVKANRAVDADFRKRFGKAYIRPREAYMTQVYNYYAFPPTLRNFCDASLIMARESMTLKPIGLTDFAARYVPQFDGVFENFYRSYDQYRADAAAWDAKYAPVAVTPVMVPTPGAVTPVFVPTPPVVKPLIVPALGAAAPVIVPAPKVVIPAPAATAAAPGR
;
A
#
# COMPACT_ATOMS: atom_id res chain seq x y z
N MET A 1 -52.21 122.03 38.10
CA MET A 1 -53.49 121.78 38.72
C MET A 1 -53.84 120.33 38.44
N GLY A 2 -53.64 119.56 39.27
CA GLY A 2 -54.48 118.82 40.24
C GLY A 2 -55.06 117.62 39.73
N SER A 3 -54.75 116.65 40.43
CA SER A 3 -55.55 115.80 41.27
C SER A 3 -55.52 114.33 40.82
N HIS A 4 -54.84 113.55 41.60
CA HIS A 4 -55.26 112.41 42.37
C HIS A 4 -56.33 111.44 41.80
N TYR A 5 -56.12 110.19 41.79
CA TYR A 5 -56.74 109.20 42.60
C TYR A 5 -56.16 107.77 42.23
N ARG A 6 -55.44 107.23 43.14
CA ARG A 6 -55.74 106.14 44.07
C ARG A 6 -56.18 104.81 43.38
N LYS A 7 -55.27 103.91 43.34
CA LYS A 7 -55.23 102.63 43.98
C LYS A 7 -56.54 101.82 44.05
N ILE A 8 -56.60 100.69 43.45
CA ILE A 8 -57.04 99.44 44.10
C ILE A 8 -56.30 98.29 43.42
N VAL A 9 -55.57 97.58 44.27
CA VAL A 9 -54.90 96.29 43.89
C VAL A 9 -55.94 95.19 44.07
N VAL A 10 -56.29 94.47 43.02
CA VAL A 10 -57.01 93.20 43.11
C VAL A 10 -56.09 92.12 42.65
N ALA A 11 -55.58 91.38 43.64
CA ALA A 11 -54.81 90.17 43.40
C ALA A 11 -55.73 89.08 42.95
N ALA A 12 -55.73 88.74 41.69
CA ALA A 12 -56.37 87.52 41.17
C ALA A 12 -55.31 86.39 41.12
N ALA A 13 -55.40 85.48 42.07
CA ALA A 13 -54.63 84.28 42.09
C ALA A 13 -55.12 83.34 40.98
N LEU A 14 -54.36 83.25 39.88
CA LEU A 14 -54.56 82.24 38.84
C LEU A 14 -53.87 81.00 39.30
N LEU A 15 -54.61 79.98 39.77
CA LEU A 15 -54.24 78.65 39.97
C LEU A 15 -54.00 77.99 38.56
N LEU A 16 -52.74 77.95 38.13
CA LEU A 16 -52.31 77.09 36.99
C LEU A 16 -52.32 75.64 37.44
N VAL A 17 -53.36 74.90 37.06
CA VAL A 17 -53.40 73.45 37.13
C VAL A 17 -52.50 72.94 36.00
N ALA A 18 -51.25 72.62 36.33
CA ALA A 18 -50.36 71.87 35.45
C ALA A 18 -50.89 70.42 35.34
N GLY A 19 -51.66 70.19 34.30
CA GLY A 19 -52.07 68.88 33.92
C GLY A 19 -50.81 68.07 33.38
N GLU A 20 -50.24 67.26 34.21
CA GLU A 20 -49.26 66.32 33.74
C GLU A 20 -49.90 65.33 32.72
N LEU A 21 -49.66 65.62 31.43
CA LEU A 21 -49.89 64.67 30.35
C LEU A 21 -48.89 63.56 30.52
N SER A 22 -49.24 62.55 31.33
CA SER A 22 -48.51 61.27 31.42
C SER A 22 -48.68 60.57 30.06
N ALA A 23 -47.76 60.87 29.13
CA ALA A 23 -47.67 60.09 27.88
C ALA A 23 -47.23 58.69 28.25
N LYS A 24 -48.13 57.72 28.17
CA LYS A 24 -47.82 56.28 28.32
C LYS A 24 -46.69 55.98 27.33
N PRO A 25 -45.53 55.42 27.80
CA PRO A 25 -44.47 55.04 26.87
C PRO A 25 -45.03 54.02 25.83
N LYS A 26 -44.97 54.39 24.56
CA LYS A 26 -45.23 53.44 23.47
C LYS A 26 -44.30 52.24 23.65
N LYS A 27 -44.87 51.08 23.96
CA LYS A 27 -44.11 49.82 23.96
C LYS A 27 -43.49 49.69 22.58
N VAL A 28 -42.17 49.88 22.50
CA VAL A 28 -41.39 49.57 21.29
C VAL A 28 -41.58 48.08 21.04
N PRO A 29 -42.05 47.64 19.88
CA PRO A 29 -42.16 46.21 19.59
C PRO A 29 -40.77 45.57 19.73
N PRO A 30 -40.68 44.34 20.30
CA PRO A 30 -39.40 43.69 20.42
C PRO A 30 -38.74 43.53 19.03
N PRO A 31 -37.40 43.67 18.94
CA PRO A 31 -36.74 43.50 17.66
C PRO A 31 -37.08 42.10 17.05
N PRO A 32 -37.23 42.03 15.74
CA PRO A 32 -37.52 40.76 15.08
C PRO A 32 -36.45 39.71 15.48
N PRO A 33 -36.83 38.45 15.69
CA PRO A 33 -35.87 37.40 16.02
C PRO A 33 -34.77 37.35 14.94
N PRO A 34 -33.53 37.08 15.31
CA PRO A 34 -32.45 36.94 14.33
C PRO A 34 -32.80 35.85 13.30
N PRO A 35 -32.40 36.01 12.04
CA PRO A 35 -32.68 35.01 11.01
C PRO A 35 -32.08 33.66 11.44
N PRO A 36 -32.77 32.53 11.15
CA PRO A 36 -32.25 31.22 11.48
C PRO A 36 -30.85 31.01 10.85
N PRO A 37 -29.93 30.36 11.55
CA PRO A 37 -28.61 30.10 11.00
C PRO A 37 -28.75 29.31 9.67
N PRO A 38 -27.87 29.58 8.68
CA PRO A 38 -27.91 28.87 7.41
C PRO A 38 -27.80 27.38 7.65
N PRO A 39 -28.48 26.54 6.86
CA PRO A 39 -28.43 25.07 7.00
C PRO A 39 -26.99 24.60 6.91
N VAL A 40 -26.55 23.79 7.88
CA VAL A 40 -25.22 23.17 7.87
C VAL A 40 -25.22 22.10 6.78
N VAL A 41 -24.49 22.36 5.70
CA VAL A 41 -24.27 21.38 4.63
C VAL A 41 -23.20 20.39 5.10
N ILE A 42 -23.62 19.19 5.48
CA ILE A 42 -22.70 18.11 5.82
C ILE A 42 -22.14 17.55 4.50
N VAL A 43 -20.90 17.87 4.19
CA VAL A 43 -20.20 17.29 3.05
C VAL A 43 -19.62 15.95 3.49
N TYR A 44 -20.12 14.86 2.91
CA TYR A 44 -19.56 13.53 3.13
C TYR A 44 -18.27 13.38 2.32
N ILE A 45 -17.14 13.22 3.01
CA ILE A 45 -15.85 12.90 2.39
C ILE A 45 -15.68 11.37 2.49
N PRO A 46 -15.65 10.65 1.36
CA PRO A 46 -15.42 9.21 1.37
C PRO A 46 -14.01 8.89 1.90
N PRO A 47 -13.79 7.71 2.51
CA PRO A 47 -12.46 7.33 2.97
C PRO A 47 -11.48 7.27 1.79
N ARG A 48 -10.22 7.64 2.06
CA ARG A 48 -9.16 7.55 1.07
C ARG A 48 -8.94 6.08 0.67
N PRO A 49 -8.79 5.76 -0.62
CA PRO A 49 -8.48 4.41 -1.08
C PRO A 49 -7.24 3.84 -0.38
N THR A 50 -7.29 2.54 -0.09
CA THR A 50 -6.19 1.80 0.55
C THR A 50 -5.58 0.81 -0.44
N PRO A 51 -4.28 0.47 -0.28
CA PRO A 51 -3.63 -0.50 -1.15
C PRO A 51 -4.33 -1.86 -1.17
N PRO A 52 -4.41 -2.53 -2.32
CA PRO A 52 -5.06 -3.83 -2.42
C PRO A 52 -4.33 -4.89 -1.61
N LEU A 53 -5.09 -5.82 -1.05
CA LEU A 53 -4.60 -7.01 -0.34
C LEU A 53 -3.58 -6.70 0.77
N GLY A 54 -3.68 -5.55 1.42
CA GLY A 54 -2.78 -5.14 2.50
C GLY A 54 -1.36 -4.81 2.05
N ALA A 55 -1.15 -4.51 0.78
CA ALA A 55 0.16 -4.12 0.27
C ALA A 55 0.63 -2.79 0.88
N SER A 56 1.95 -2.57 0.88
CA SER A 56 2.53 -1.29 1.29
C SER A 56 2.11 -0.16 0.34
N PRO A 57 1.76 1.03 0.83
CA PRO A 57 1.54 2.21 -0.02
C PRO A 57 2.76 2.61 -0.85
N LEU A 58 3.95 2.17 -0.44
CA LEU A 58 5.22 2.44 -1.11
C LEU A 58 5.66 1.31 -2.03
N PHE A 59 4.79 0.31 -2.28
CA PHE A 59 5.13 -0.79 -3.17
C PHE A 59 5.42 -0.28 -4.58
N LYS A 60 6.53 -0.76 -5.14
CA LYS A 60 6.95 -0.43 -6.51
C LYS A 60 6.47 -1.50 -7.46
N VAL A 61 5.50 -1.16 -8.27
CA VAL A 61 5.02 -2.05 -9.34
C VAL A 61 6.14 -2.27 -10.36
N PRO A 62 6.39 -3.52 -10.80
CA PRO A 62 7.39 -3.80 -11.81
C PRO A 62 7.15 -3.07 -13.15
N LEU A 63 8.22 -2.93 -13.93
CA LEU A 63 8.18 -2.26 -15.22
C LEU A 63 7.21 -2.95 -16.19
N LEU A 64 6.42 -2.17 -16.90
CA LEU A 64 5.59 -2.63 -18.00
C LEU A 64 6.48 -2.82 -19.24
N LEU A 65 6.47 -4.02 -19.80
CA LEU A 65 7.22 -4.35 -20.99
C LEU A 65 6.47 -3.90 -22.26
N PRO A 66 7.15 -3.77 -23.41
CA PRO A 66 6.49 -3.46 -24.69
C PRO A 66 5.42 -4.49 -25.10
N THR A 67 5.48 -5.70 -24.55
CA THR A 67 4.47 -6.76 -24.74
C THR A 67 3.16 -6.51 -24.00
N GLY A 68 3.09 -5.47 -23.15
CA GLY A 68 1.95 -5.20 -22.29
C GLY A 68 1.93 -6.01 -20.98
N ALA A 69 2.87 -6.94 -20.78
CA ALA A 69 3.05 -7.67 -19.53
C ALA A 69 4.04 -6.95 -18.61
N ARG A 70 3.92 -7.15 -17.30
CA ARG A 70 4.90 -6.63 -16.36
C ARG A 70 6.11 -7.55 -16.24
N GLN A 71 7.27 -6.95 -16.03
CA GLN A 71 8.49 -7.70 -15.79
C GLN A 71 8.34 -8.55 -14.52
N SER A 72 8.53 -9.86 -14.66
CA SER A 72 8.51 -10.81 -13.55
C SER A 72 9.85 -11.52 -13.41
N ILE A 73 10.01 -12.31 -12.36
CA ILE A 73 11.17 -13.18 -12.18
C ILE A 73 11.27 -14.25 -13.26
N ASN A 74 10.18 -14.48 -14.01
CA ASN A 74 10.08 -15.45 -15.10
C ASN A 74 10.29 -14.82 -16.49
N THR A 75 10.54 -13.52 -16.57
CA THR A 75 10.70 -12.82 -17.85
C THR A 75 12.04 -13.20 -18.50
N GLY A 76 11.98 -13.70 -19.74
CA GLY A 76 13.18 -13.96 -20.55
C GLY A 76 14.06 -15.12 -20.10
N ILE A 77 13.56 -16.00 -19.23
CA ILE A 77 14.31 -17.18 -18.75
C ILE A 77 14.19 -18.38 -19.69
N GLY A 78 15.20 -19.22 -19.69
CA GLY A 78 15.21 -20.45 -20.50
C GLY A 78 14.42 -21.61 -19.88
N PRO A 79 14.17 -22.68 -20.65
CA PRO A 79 13.29 -23.78 -20.21
C PRO A 79 13.69 -24.43 -18.89
N PHE A 80 14.98 -24.66 -18.66
CA PHE A 80 15.46 -25.26 -17.40
C PHE A 80 15.32 -24.30 -16.21
N GLN A 81 15.48 -23.01 -16.43
CA GLN A 81 15.26 -22.00 -15.41
C GLN A 81 13.77 -21.89 -15.08
N THR A 82 12.88 -21.99 -16.09
CA THR A 82 11.42 -22.06 -15.91
C THR A 82 11.03 -23.26 -15.04
N VAL A 83 11.60 -24.44 -15.31
CA VAL A 83 11.41 -25.65 -14.50
C VAL A 83 11.88 -25.41 -13.05
N TRP A 84 13.03 -24.78 -12.88
CA TRP A 84 13.56 -24.51 -11.55
C TRP A 84 12.68 -23.53 -10.78
N ASN A 85 12.19 -22.47 -11.45
CA ASN A 85 11.27 -21.48 -10.87
C ASN A 85 9.94 -22.13 -10.50
N LEU A 86 9.37 -23.00 -11.38
CA LEU A 86 8.15 -23.74 -11.05
C LEU A 86 8.33 -24.61 -9.80
N ARG A 87 9.43 -25.39 -9.74
CA ARG A 87 9.73 -26.21 -8.55
C ARG A 87 9.82 -25.37 -7.29
N SER A 88 10.43 -24.17 -7.38
CA SER A 88 10.54 -23.24 -6.25
C SER A 88 9.18 -22.65 -5.87
N ALA A 89 8.36 -22.27 -6.85
CA ALA A 89 6.97 -21.85 -6.64
C ALA A 89 6.16 -22.94 -5.92
N TYR A 90 6.23 -24.16 -6.40
CA TYR A 90 5.52 -25.29 -5.78
C TYR A 90 6.01 -25.59 -4.35
N ASN A 91 7.32 -25.42 -4.10
CA ASN A 91 7.88 -25.53 -2.76
C ASN A 91 7.33 -24.43 -1.82
N VAL A 92 7.30 -23.18 -2.30
CA VAL A 92 6.71 -22.07 -1.54
C VAL A 92 5.24 -22.33 -1.22
N ALA A 93 4.47 -22.80 -2.20
CA ALA A 93 3.07 -23.17 -1.99
C ALA A 93 2.91 -24.29 -0.95
N ALA A 94 3.71 -25.36 -1.05
CA ALA A 94 3.66 -26.48 -0.10
C ALA A 94 4.00 -26.10 1.33
N LEU A 95 4.79 -25.02 1.54
CA LEU A 95 5.21 -24.55 2.85
C LEU A 95 4.31 -23.45 3.43
N ASN A 96 3.63 -22.68 2.60
CA ASN A 96 2.88 -21.49 3.03
C ASN A 96 1.37 -21.62 2.88
N CYS A 97 0.87 -22.49 2.01
CA CYS A 97 -0.56 -22.68 1.78
C CYS A 97 -1.14 -23.73 2.74
N LEU A 98 -1.21 -23.37 4.02
CA LEU A 98 -1.52 -24.30 5.11
C LEU A 98 -3.02 -24.38 5.48
N ARG A 99 -3.91 -23.75 4.71
CA ARG A 99 -5.34 -23.84 4.97
C ARG A 99 -5.87 -25.24 4.65
N PRO A 100 -6.93 -25.69 5.34
CA PRO A 100 -7.51 -27.02 5.11
C PRO A 100 -7.87 -27.29 3.63
N GLU A 101 -8.37 -26.30 2.93
CA GLU A 101 -8.71 -26.37 1.51
C GLU A 101 -7.49 -26.60 0.58
N HIS A 102 -6.27 -26.29 1.05
CA HIS A 102 -5.03 -26.37 0.29
C HIS A 102 -4.21 -27.66 0.54
N VAL A 103 -4.74 -28.61 1.30
CA VAL A 103 -4.02 -29.85 1.68
C VAL A 103 -3.46 -30.62 0.48
N ASP A 104 -4.16 -30.60 -0.65
CA ASP A 104 -3.76 -31.28 -1.88
C ASP A 104 -2.44 -30.75 -2.46
N ILE A 105 -2.05 -29.51 -2.12
CA ILE A 105 -0.80 -28.90 -2.60
C ILE A 105 0.40 -29.69 -2.10
N LEU A 106 0.46 -30.05 -0.83
CA LEU A 106 1.57 -30.82 -0.27
C LEU A 106 1.60 -32.26 -0.86
N ILE A 107 0.44 -32.85 -1.05
CA ILE A 107 0.31 -34.20 -1.65
C ILE A 107 0.83 -34.16 -3.09
N GLY A 108 0.35 -33.23 -3.89
CA GLY A 108 0.77 -33.02 -5.27
C GLY A 108 2.26 -32.70 -5.38
N TYR A 109 2.81 -31.87 -4.50
CA TYR A 109 4.24 -31.54 -4.48
C TYR A 109 5.11 -32.77 -4.22
N LYS A 110 4.77 -33.62 -3.25
CA LYS A 110 5.48 -34.88 -2.98
C LYS A 110 5.47 -35.79 -4.21
N ARG A 111 4.30 -35.91 -4.88
CA ARG A 111 4.17 -36.68 -6.13
C ARG A 111 5.02 -36.07 -7.25
N PHE A 112 4.97 -34.74 -7.45
CA PHE A 112 5.78 -34.03 -8.43
C PHE A 112 7.27 -34.30 -8.27
N LEU A 113 7.80 -34.19 -7.04
CA LEU A 113 9.20 -34.46 -6.74
C LEU A 113 9.59 -35.91 -7.09
N LYS A 114 8.69 -36.89 -6.85
CA LYS A 114 8.92 -38.28 -7.16
C LYS A 114 8.95 -38.54 -8.68
N ILE A 115 7.94 -38.07 -9.39
CA ILE A 115 7.79 -38.29 -10.83
C ILE A 115 8.91 -37.65 -11.62
N TYR A 116 9.24 -36.40 -11.29
CA TYR A 116 10.18 -35.57 -12.06
C TYR A 116 11.60 -35.54 -11.49
N LYS A 117 11.95 -36.42 -10.57
CA LYS A 117 13.25 -36.43 -9.87
C LYS A 117 14.45 -36.23 -10.80
N VAL A 118 14.54 -36.99 -11.89
CA VAL A 118 15.66 -36.92 -12.84
C VAL A 118 15.66 -35.59 -13.59
N GLY A 119 14.49 -35.15 -14.07
CA GLY A 119 14.34 -33.86 -14.77
C GLY A 119 14.66 -32.65 -13.91
N LEU A 120 14.28 -32.68 -12.64
CA LEU A 120 14.58 -31.63 -11.66
C LEU A 120 16.08 -31.53 -11.38
N VAL A 121 16.78 -32.67 -11.26
CA VAL A 121 18.25 -32.67 -11.12
C VAL A 121 18.90 -32.08 -12.36
N LYS A 122 18.43 -32.47 -13.57
CA LYS A 122 18.93 -31.93 -14.84
C LYS A 122 18.73 -30.43 -14.92
N ALA A 123 17.53 -29.91 -14.56
CA ALA A 123 17.24 -28.52 -14.56
C ALA A 123 18.13 -27.72 -13.59
N ASN A 124 18.34 -28.21 -12.37
CA ASN A 124 19.22 -27.57 -11.41
C ASN A 124 20.67 -27.48 -11.92
N ARG A 125 21.20 -28.58 -12.51
CA ARG A 125 22.55 -28.57 -13.10
C ARG A 125 22.67 -27.61 -14.27
N ALA A 126 21.62 -27.47 -15.10
CA ALA A 126 21.59 -26.54 -16.21
C ALA A 126 21.61 -25.08 -15.73
N VAL A 127 20.83 -24.76 -14.67
CA VAL A 127 20.86 -23.42 -14.04
C VAL A 127 22.25 -23.14 -13.47
N ASP A 128 22.86 -24.08 -12.78
CA ASP A 128 24.24 -23.93 -12.25
C ASP A 128 25.25 -23.67 -13.38
N ALA A 129 25.14 -24.40 -14.48
CA ALA A 129 26.02 -24.22 -15.65
C ALA A 129 25.84 -22.84 -16.30
N ASP A 130 24.60 -22.37 -16.41
CA ASP A 130 24.31 -21.03 -16.95
C ASP A 130 24.90 -19.92 -16.06
N PHE A 131 24.75 -20.02 -14.75
CA PHE A 131 25.37 -19.05 -13.83
C PHE A 131 26.90 -19.10 -13.89
N ARG A 132 27.50 -20.28 -14.00
CA ARG A 132 28.97 -20.42 -14.20
C ARG A 132 29.42 -19.79 -15.50
N LYS A 133 28.67 -19.96 -16.59
CA LYS A 133 28.97 -19.33 -17.88
C LYS A 133 28.95 -17.81 -17.80
N ARG A 134 27.98 -17.23 -17.07
CA ARG A 134 27.80 -15.77 -16.95
C ARG A 134 28.78 -15.12 -15.95
N PHE A 135 29.09 -15.78 -14.84
CA PHE A 135 29.80 -15.19 -13.71
C PHE A 135 31.14 -15.90 -13.38
N GLY A 136 31.55 -16.88 -14.16
CA GLY A 136 32.79 -17.61 -13.96
C GLY A 136 32.89 -18.27 -12.58
N LYS A 137 34.05 -18.17 -11.94
CA LYS A 137 34.28 -18.77 -10.61
C LYS A 137 33.44 -18.13 -9.49
N ALA A 138 32.98 -16.90 -9.66
CA ALA A 138 32.18 -16.16 -8.66
C ALA A 138 30.65 -16.40 -8.76
N TYR A 139 30.23 -17.41 -9.52
CA TYR A 139 28.80 -17.66 -9.85
C TYR A 139 27.90 -17.96 -8.64
N ILE A 140 28.45 -18.46 -7.54
CA ILE A 140 27.65 -18.93 -6.39
C ILE A 140 26.82 -17.79 -5.82
N ARG A 141 27.43 -16.65 -5.54
CA ARG A 141 26.73 -15.52 -4.93
C ARG A 141 25.58 -14.97 -5.79
N PRO A 142 25.73 -14.66 -7.08
CA PRO A 142 24.62 -14.23 -7.93
C PRO A 142 23.55 -15.32 -8.11
N ARG A 143 23.94 -16.62 -8.13
CA ARG A 143 22.99 -17.73 -8.14
C ARG A 143 22.10 -17.75 -6.89
N GLU A 144 22.70 -17.70 -5.70
CA GLU A 144 21.97 -17.69 -4.44
C GLU A 144 21.06 -16.44 -4.31
N ALA A 145 21.55 -15.29 -4.75
CA ALA A 145 20.75 -14.07 -4.80
C ALA A 145 19.53 -14.24 -5.71
N TYR A 146 19.69 -14.81 -6.89
CA TYR A 146 18.58 -15.12 -7.80
C TYR A 146 17.59 -16.09 -7.16
N MET A 147 18.06 -17.17 -6.55
CA MET A 147 17.20 -18.14 -5.89
C MET A 147 16.39 -17.53 -4.76
N THR A 148 17.00 -16.66 -3.96
CA THR A 148 16.32 -15.89 -2.93
C THR A 148 15.22 -14.99 -3.53
N GLN A 149 15.51 -14.32 -4.65
CA GLN A 149 14.50 -13.50 -5.34
C GLN A 149 13.31 -14.34 -5.83
N VAL A 150 13.54 -15.53 -6.38
CA VAL A 150 12.46 -16.44 -6.81
C VAL A 150 11.58 -16.84 -5.64
N TYR A 151 12.17 -17.25 -4.52
CA TYR A 151 11.40 -17.62 -3.32
C TYR A 151 10.60 -16.43 -2.78
N ASN A 152 11.22 -15.25 -2.67
CA ASN A 152 10.55 -14.03 -2.21
C ASN A 152 9.42 -13.59 -3.14
N TYR A 153 9.60 -13.74 -4.45
CA TYR A 153 8.56 -13.44 -5.42
C TYR A 153 7.29 -14.26 -5.16
N TYR A 154 7.41 -15.58 -5.06
CA TYR A 154 6.27 -16.45 -4.83
C TYR A 154 5.71 -16.41 -3.40
N ALA A 155 6.53 -16.02 -2.42
CA ALA A 155 6.11 -15.85 -1.03
C ALA A 155 5.55 -14.45 -0.73
N PHE A 156 5.33 -13.61 -1.74
CA PHE A 156 4.89 -12.23 -1.55
C PHE A 156 3.52 -12.16 -0.87
N PRO A 157 3.42 -11.58 0.35
CA PRO A 157 2.24 -11.72 1.19
C PRO A 157 0.93 -11.23 0.56
N PRO A 158 0.89 -10.09 -0.17
CA PRO A 158 -0.35 -9.63 -0.79
C PRO A 158 -0.95 -10.58 -1.81
N THR A 159 -0.13 -11.35 -2.52
CA THR A 159 -0.60 -12.31 -3.55
C THR A 159 -0.75 -13.73 -3.02
N LEU A 160 -0.26 -14.02 -1.81
CA LEU A 160 -0.09 -15.39 -1.31
C LEU A 160 -1.39 -16.20 -1.36
N ARG A 161 -2.53 -15.62 -1.00
CA ARG A 161 -3.82 -16.33 -1.04
C ARG A 161 -4.16 -16.78 -2.46
N ASN A 162 -4.14 -15.86 -3.42
CA ASN A 162 -4.47 -16.15 -4.82
C ASN A 162 -3.44 -17.08 -5.45
N PHE A 163 -2.18 -16.98 -5.04
CA PHE A 163 -1.13 -17.90 -5.43
C PHE A 163 -1.37 -19.32 -4.89
N CYS A 164 -1.86 -19.46 -3.66
CA CYS A 164 -2.25 -20.76 -3.10
C CYS A 164 -3.40 -21.39 -3.88
N ASP A 165 -4.42 -20.59 -4.26
CA ASP A 165 -5.56 -21.06 -5.03
C ASP A 165 -5.11 -21.57 -6.43
N ALA A 166 -4.25 -20.82 -7.12
CA ALA A 166 -3.65 -21.25 -8.39
C ALA A 166 -2.78 -22.51 -8.23
N SER A 167 -2.02 -22.59 -7.15
CA SER A 167 -1.19 -23.77 -6.85
C SER A 167 -2.03 -25.01 -6.55
N LEU A 168 -3.20 -24.84 -5.93
CA LEU A 168 -4.15 -25.92 -5.68
C LEU A 168 -4.70 -26.50 -7.00
N ILE A 169 -5.04 -25.65 -7.97
CA ILE A 169 -5.48 -26.08 -9.29
C ILE A 169 -4.37 -26.92 -9.95
N MET A 170 -3.15 -26.42 -9.99
CA MET A 170 -1.99 -27.15 -10.51
C MET A 170 -1.79 -28.49 -9.81
N ALA A 171 -1.88 -28.52 -8.48
CA ALA A 171 -1.70 -29.73 -7.70
C ALA A 171 -2.75 -30.80 -8.06
N ARG A 172 -4.03 -30.43 -8.10
CA ARG A 172 -5.14 -31.33 -8.44
C ARG A 172 -5.04 -31.84 -9.86
N GLU A 173 -4.77 -30.98 -10.83
CA GLU A 173 -4.53 -31.41 -12.22
C GLU A 173 -3.36 -32.39 -12.32
N SER A 174 -2.26 -32.12 -11.64
CA SER A 174 -1.08 -33.00 -11.66
C SER A 174 -1.34 -34.37 -11.06
N MET A 175 -2.36 -34.55 -10.21
CA MET A 175 -2.74 -35.81 -9.62
C MET A 175 -3.67 -36.66 -10.51
N THR A 176 -4.48 -35.99 -11.33
CA THR A 176 -5.52 -36.64 -12.16
C THR A 176 -5.06 -36.90 -13.59
N LEU A 177 -4.23 -36.07 -14.15
CA LEU A 177 -3.73 -36.20 -15.51
C LEU A 177 -2.55 -37.13 -15.59
N LYS A 178 -2.37 -37.75 -16.78
CA LYS A 178 -1.12 -38.47 -17.07
C LYS A 178 0.06 -37.52 -17.00
N PRO A 179 1.22 -37.92 -16.45
CA PRO A 179 2.39 -37.10 -16.42
C PRO A 179 2.78 -36.62 -17.82
N ILE A 180 2.88 -35.32 -18.02
CA ILE A 180 3.47 -34.72 -19.23
C ILE A 180 4.95 -34.45 -19.01
N GLY A 181 5.68 -34.06 -20.04
CA GLY A 181 7.08 -33.67 -19.91
C GLY A 181 7.23 -32.53 -18.88
N LEU A 182 8.33 -32.56 -18.10
CA LEU A 182 8.56 -31.58 -17.03
C LEU A 182 8.63 -30.16 -17.59
N THR A 183 9.21 -29.98 -18.78
CA THR A 183 9.29 -28.67 -19.46
C THR A 183 7.89 -28.17 -19.84
N ASP A 184 7.04 -29.06 -20.37
CA ASP A 184 5.67 -28.74 -20.75
C ASP A 184 4.81 -28.44 -19.53
N PHE A 185 5.04 -29.16 -18.44
CA PHE A 185 4.42 -28.88 -17.16
C PHE A 185 4.78 -27.46 -16.66
N ALA A 186 6.06 -27.09 -16.73
CA ALA A 186 6.52 -25.76 -16.34
C ALA A 186 5.96 -24.67 -17.27
N ALA A 187 5.96 -24.89 -18.57
CA ALA A 187 5.42 -23.96 -19.56
C ALA A 187 3.91 -23.75 -19.40
N ARG A 188 3.16 -24.73 -18.90
CA ARG A 188 1.73 -24.62 -18.62
C ARG A 188 1.42 -23.77 -17.38
N TYR A 189 2.14 -23.97 -16.27
CA TYR A 189 1.74 -23.43 -14.97
C TYR A 189 2.46 -22.14 -14.57
N VAL A 190 3.68 -21.90 -15.03
CA VAL A 190 4.38 -20.64 -14.71
C VAL A 190 3.62 -19.41 -15.19
N PRO A 191 3.04 -19.38 -16.42
CA PRO A 191 2.21 -18.24 -16.84
C PRO A 191 0.94 -18.04 -16.00
N GLN A 192 0.36 -19.12 -15.44
CA GLN A 192 -0.80 -19.01 -14.57
C GLN A 192 -0.43 -18.33 -13.24
N PHE A 193 0.75 -18.66 -12.70
CA PHE A 193 1.27 -17.95 -11.53
C PHE A 193 1.57 -16.48 -11.85
N ASP A 194 2.25 -16.19 -12.97
CA ASP A 194 2.48 -14.81 -13.40
C ASP A 194 1.18 -14.02 -13.53
N GLY A 195 0.10 -14.66 -14.00
CA GLY A 195 -1.23 -14.06 -14.07
C GLY A 195 -1.78 -13.61 -12.71
N VAL A 196 -1.47 -14.33 -11.62
CA VAL A 196 -1.85 -13.93 -10.25
C VAL A 196 -1.18 -12.61 -9.86
N PHE A 197 0.12 -12.48 -10.15
CA PHE A 197 0.88 -11.27 -9.85
C PHE A 197 0.47 -10.11 -10.75
N GLU A 198 0.22 -10.37 -12.04
CA GLU A 198 -0.26 -9.37 -12.98
C GLU A 198 -1.62 -8.78 -12.55
N ASN A 199 -2.54 -9.61 -12.06
CA ASN A 199 -3.82 -9.15 -11.52
C ASN A 199 -3.62 -8.24 -10.30
N PHE A 200 -2.69 -8.60 -9.41
CA PHE A 200 -2.33 -7.76 -8.27
C PHE A 200 -1.74 -6.41 -8.74
N TYR A 201 -0.82 -6.41 -9.70
CA TYR A 201 -0.20 -5.19 -10.19
C TYR A 201 -1.21 -4.25 -10.83
N ARG A 202 -2.16 -4.77 -11.60
CA ARG A 202 -3.26 -3.98 -12.17
C ARG A 202 -4.15 -3.38 -11.09
N SER A 203 -4.49 -4.15 -10.07
CA SER A 203 -5.27 -3.64 -8.93
C SER A 203 -4.50 -2.57 -8.16
N TYR A 204 -3.18 -2.69 -8.07
CA TYR A 204 -2.34 -1.69 -7.42
C TYR A 204 -2.22 -0.40 -8.23
N ASP A 205 -2.13 -0.48 -9.56
CA ASP A 205 -2.16 0.69 -10.43
C ASP A 205 -3.51 1.41 -10.35
N GLN A 206 -4.61 0.66 -10.31
CA GLN A 206 -5.94 1.23 -10.10
C GLN A 206 -6.02 1.96 -8.76
N TYR A 207 -5.56 1.33 -7.68
CA TYR A 207 -5.47 1.99 -6.37
C TYR A 207 -4.71 3.31 -6.43
N ARG A 208 -3.56 3.35 -7.13
CA ARG A 208 -2.76 4.58 -7.26
C ARG A 208 -3.52 5.68 -7.99
N ALA A 209 -4.23 5.35 -9.05
CA ALA A 209 -5.07 6.28 -9.80
C ALA A 209 -6.21 6.83 -8.92
N ASP A 210 -6.91 5.93 -8.21
CA ASP A 210 -8.03 6.30 -7.33
C ASP A 210 -7.56 7.15 -6.15
N ALA A 211 -6.41 6.81 -5.55
CA ALA A 211 -5.82 7.58 -4.46
C ALA A 211 -5.40 8.99 -4.94
N ALA A 212 -4.80 9.11 -6.12
CA ALA A 212 -4.44 10.40 -6.69
C ALA A 212 -5.68 11.25 -7.01
N ALA A 213 -6.74 10.66 -7.53
CA ALA A 213 -8.01 11.33 -7.79
C ALA A 213 -8.67 11.81 -6.48
N TRP A 214 -8.62 10.98 -5.43
CA TRP A 214 -9.10 11.34 -4.11
C TRP A 214 -8.30 12.49 -3.50
N ASP A 215 -6.97 12.41 -3.56
CA ASP A 215 -6.07 13.45 -3.06
C ASP A 215 -6.30 14.78 -3.78
N ALA A 216 -6.49 14.78 -5.10
CA ALA A 216 -6.79 15.97 -5.89
C ALA A 216 -8.12 16.62 -5.50
N LYS A 217 -9.11 15.83 -5.07
CA LYS A 217 -10.45 16.31 -4.75
C LYS A 217 -10.63 16.69 -3.28
N TYR A 218 -10.01 15.99 -2.36
CA TYR A 218 -10.32 16.06 -0.93
C TYR A 218 -9.12 16.36 -0.03
N ALA A 219 -7.87 16.27 -0.53
CA ALA A 219 -6.72 16.60 0.30
C ALA A 219 -6.74 18.09 0.64
N PRO A 220 -6.42 18.47 1.89
CA PRO A 220 -6.29 19.88 2.27
C PRO A 220 -5.28 20.57 1.35
N VAL A 221 -5.66 21.71 0.78
CA VAL A 221 -4.69 22.54 0.07
C VAL A 221 -3.64 22.95 1.10
N ALA A 222 -2.38 22.61 0.84
CA ALA A 222 -1.28 23.06 1.68
C ALA A 222 -1.23 24.60 1.61
N VAL A 223 -1.81 25.25 2.60
CA VAL A 223 -1.66 26.70 2.78
C VAL A 223 -0.22 26.93 3.21
N THR A 224 0.61 27.33 2.27
CA THR A 224 1.92 27.89 2.61
C THR A 224 1.65 29.14 3.44
N PRO A 225 2.12 29.22 4.70
CA PRO A 225 1.94 30.44 5.48
C PRO A 225 2.64 31.59 4.75
N VAL A 226 1.86 32.47 4.16
CA VAL A 226 2.41 33.75 3.65
C VAL A 226 2.81 34.52 4.90
N MET A 227 4.10 34.61 5.16
CA MET A 227 4.61 35.57 6.15
C MET A 227 4.29 36.97 5.64
N VAL A 228 3.20 37.55 6.17
CA VAL A 228 2.92 38.96 5.97
C VAL A 228 4.01 39.72 6.73
N PRO A 229 4.87 40.49 6.06
CA PRO A 229 5.86 41.31 6.78
C PRO A 229 5.12 42.29 7.66
N THR A 230 5.35 42.22 8.97
CA THR A 230 4.83 43.20 9.92
C THR A 230 5.49 44.54 9.60
N PRO A 231 4.73 45.60 9.28
CA PRO A 231 5.32 46.91 9.04
C PRO A 231 5.92 47.41 10.35
N GLY A 232 7.23 47.62 10.41
CA GLY A 232 7.92 48.26 11.51
C GLY A 232 9.07 47.51 12.19
N ALA A 233 9.37 46.28 11.83
CA ALA A 233 10.55 45.58 12.35
C ALA A 233 11.78 45.94 11.50
N VAL A 234 12.57 46.90 11.96
CA VAL A 234 13.95 47.15 11.48
C VAL A 234 14.82 45.97 11.97
N THR A 235 14.97 44.96 11.15
CA THR A 235 15.95 43.92 11.41
C THR A 235 17.35 44.38 11.02
N PRO A 236 18.38 44.21 11.87
CA PRO A 236 19.75 44.43 11.43
C PRO A 236 20.07 43.44 10.30
N VAL A 237 20.54 43.98 9.18
CA VAL A 237 21.01 43.19 8.04
C VAL A 237 22.28 42.43 8.46
N PHE A 238 22.09 41.17 8.92
CA PHE A 238 23.18 40.21 9.01
C PHE A 238 23.24 39.51 7.64
N VAL A 239 24.24 39.83 6.86
CA VAL A 239 24.54 39.09 5.63
C VAL A 239 25.34 37.85 6.03
N PRO A 240 24.76 36.64 6.12
CA PRO A 240 25.55 35.45 6.26
C PRO A 240 26.13 35.08 4.88
N THR A 241 27.43 34.98 4.81
CA THR A 241 28.13 34.33 3.70
C THR A 241 27.49 32.94 3.51
N PRO A 242 27.06 32.55 2.30
CA PRO A 242 26.49 31.23 2.10
C PRO A 242 27.53 30.16 2.37
N PRO A 243 27.26 29.17 3.24
CA PRO A 243 28.12 28.02 3.35
C PRO A 243 28.06 27.28 2.02
N VAL A 244 29.22 26.97 1.46
CA VAL A 244 29.36 26.05 0.34
C VAL A 244 28.90 24.68 0.84
N VAL A 245 27.63 24.38 0.59
CA VAL A 245 27.09 23.03 0.86
C VAL A 245 27.63 22.13 -0.24
N LYS A 246 28.69 21.37 0.07
CA LYS A 246 29.01 20.18 -0.69
C LYS A 246 27.74 19.31 -0.71
N PRO A 247 27.30 18.80 -1.87
CA PRO A 247 26.19 17.87 -1.90
C PRO A 247 26.57 16.67 -1.04
N LEU A 248 25.89 16.53 0.10
CA LEU A 248 25.94 15.32 0.89
C LEU A 248 25.23 14.27 0.02
N ILE A 249 26.02 13.38 -0.58
CA ILE A 249 25.49 12.15 -1.16
C ILE A 249 24.97 11.37 0.02
N VAL A 250 23.67 11.55 0.31
CA VAL A 250 22.95 10.65 1.19
C VAL A 250 22.89 9.33 0.43
N PRO A 251 23.57 8.26 0.87
CA PRO A 251 23.32 6.96 0.28
C PRO A 251 21.83 6.71 0.47
N ALA A 252 21.15 6.36 -0.63
CA ALA A 252 19.75 5.98 -0.60
C ALA A 252 19.59 5.01 0.57
N LEU A 253 18.74 5.40 1.54
CA LEU A 253 18.44 4.58 2.70
C LEU A 253 18.02 3.23 2.14
N GLY A 254 18.89 2.24 2.28
CA GLY A 254 18.70 0.93 1.71
C GLY A 254 17.32 0.44 2.12
N ALA A 255 16.57 -0.06 1.15
CA ALA A 255 15.43 -0.92 1.43
C ALA A 255 15.88 -1.84 2.57
N ALA A 256 15.09 -1.88 3.65
CA ALA A 256 15.37 -2.72 4.80
C ALA A 256 15.83 -4.07 4.28
N ALA A 257 17.04 -4.48 4.65
CA ALA A 257 17.58 -5.77 4.25
C ALA A 257 16.53 -6.81 4.59
N PRO A 258 16.14 -7.68 3.66
CA PRO A 258 15.19 -8.72 3.96
C PRO A 258 15.75 -9.51 5.15
N VAL A 259 14.94 -9.64 6.20
CA VAL A 259 15.27 -10.52 7.33
C VAL A 259 15.52 -11.88 6.73
N ILE A 260 16.79 -12.30 6.69
CA ILE A 260 17.18 -13.64 6.28
C ILE A 260 16.68 -14.56 7.39
N VAL A 261 15.49 -15.11 7.22
CA VAL A 261 15.05 -16.26 7.99
C VAL A 261 15.91 -17.41 7.46
N PRO A 262 16.82 -18.00 8.26
CA PRO A 262 17.61 -19.14 7.81
C PRO A 262 16.64 -20.25 7.40
N ALA A 263 16.83 -20.79 6.20
CA ALA A 263 16.06 -21.93 5.72
C ALA A 263 16.13 -23.04 6.76
N PRO A 264 14.99 -23.62 7.19
CA PRO A 264 15.03 -24.74 8.11
C PRO A 264 15.91 -25.85 7.51
N LYS A 265 16.91 -26.29 8.26
CA LYS A 265 17.71 -27.47 7.90
C LYS A 265 16.73 -28.64 7.79
N VAL A 266 16.41 -29.04 6.57
CA VAL A 266 15.69 -30.29 6.31
C VAL A 266 16.68 -31.39 6.66
N VAL A 267 16.60 -31.94 7.88
CA VAL A 267 17.25 -33.18 8.25
C VAL A 267 16.49 -34.27 7.50
N ILE A 268 17.07 -34.76 6.41
CA ILE A 268 16.60 -35.97 5.74
C ILE A 268 17.04 -37.12 6.67
N PRO A 269 16.11 -37.89 7.29
CA PRO A 269 16.50 -39.05 8.05
C PRO A 269 17.19 -40.02 7.10
N ALA A 270 18.35 -40.57 7.52
CA ALA A 270 19.05 -41.62 6.81
C ALA A 270 18.11 -42.82 6.62
N PRO A 271 18.16 -43.51 5.47
CA PRO A 271 17.37 -44.72 5.28
C PRO A 271 17.75 -45.71 6.37
N ALA A 272 16.73 -46.23 7.08
CA ALA A 272 16.91 -47.28 8.06
C ALA A 272 17.65 -48.46 7.41
N ALA A 273 18.76 -48.86 8.02
CA ALA A 273 19.49 -50.05 7.61
C ALA A 273 18.53 -51.25 7.72
N THR A 274 18.31 -51.90 6.60
CA THR A 274 17.56 -53.16 6.52
C THR A 274 18.31 -54.19 7.34
N ALA A 275 17.77 -54.58 8.49
CA ALA A 275 18.30 -55.72 9.28
C ALA A 275 18.28 -56.95 8.41
N ALA A 276 19.45 -57.58 8.21
CA ALA A 276 19.58 -58.86 7.57
C ALA A 276 18.85 -59.92 8.43
N ALA A 277 17.94 -60.65 7.79
CA ALA A 277 17.30 -61.80 8.41
C ALA A 277 18.34 -62.93 8.66
N PRO A 278 18.31 -63.61 9.81
CA PRO A 278 19.18 -64.74 10.05
C PRO A 278 18.71 -65.94 9.20
N GLY A 279 19.66 -66.59 8.48
CA GLY A 279 19.41 -67.72 7.69
C GLY A 279 19.01 -68.93 8.52
N ARG A 280 18.15 -69.72 7.93
CA ARG A 280 18.05 -71.19 8.06
C ARG A 280 17.88 -71.82 6.68
#